data_da6a2b9b1087539296e5c6b3b1e2906d
#
_entry.id   da6a2b9b1087539296e5c6b3b1e2906d
#
_cell.length_a   1.000
_cell.length_b   1.000
_cell.length_c   1.000
_cell.angle_alpha   90.00
_cell.angle_beta   90.00
_cell.angle_gamma   90.00
#
_symmetry.space_group_name_H-M   'P 1'
#
loop_
_entity.id
_entity.type
_entity.pdbx_description
1 polymer ?
#
loop_
_entity_poly.entity_id
_entity_poly.type
_entity_poly.pdbx_seq_one_letter_code
_entity_poly.pdbx_strand_id
1 'polypeptide(L)'
;MAPKARLAAYKVCWSSGCYDSDILAAFDAAVADGVDVISLSVGGVVVPYYLDAIAIGAFAAADAGIFVSASAGNGGPGALTVTNVAPWVTTVGAGTIDRDFPADVKLGNEKIIPGMSIYGGPNLVPGRMYPLVYGGSAQTGNGGDGYSSSLCLEGSLDPNFVKGKIVLCDRGINSRTAKGEVVKKAGGAGMVLANAVFDGEGLVADCHVLPATAVGAAGGDEIRKYLTEAKKPVATIVFKGTRLGVRPAPVVASFSARGTNPETPEIVKPDVIAPGLNILAAWPDSVGPSGIPSDKRKTEFNILSGTSMACPHVSGLAALLKAAHPEWTPASIRSALMTTAYTVDNRGETMIDESTGNVSSVLDYGAGHVHPEKAMDPGLVYDISSYDYVDFLCNLNYTTKNVQVVTRKNADCSGAKKAGHAGNLNYPSLSAVFQQYGKHKMSTHFIRTVTNVGDPKSVYQVTIRPPSGMMVTVQPEKLAFRRVGQKLSFLVRVQAREIKLSPGSSTMKGGSIVWSDGKHTVTSPLLVTLQQPL
;
A
#
# COMPACT_ATOMS: atom_id res chain seq x y z
N MET A 1 -14.56 -7.56 -10.17
CA MET A 1 -13.70 -6.80 -11.10
C MET A 1 -14.52 -6.48 -12.34
N ALA A 2 -14.07 -5.64 -13.26
CA ALA A 2 -14.82 -5.16 -14.42
C ALA A 2 -14.70 -6.12 -15.65
N PRO A 3 -15.48 -7.21 -15.74
CA PRO A 3 -15.26 -8.27 -16.73
C PRO A 3 -15.58 -7.86 -18.17
N LYS A 4 -16.25 -6.72 -18.37
CA LYS A 4 -16.56 -6.17 -19.71
C LYS A 4 -15.61 -5.04 -20.13
N ALA A 5 -14.67 -4.63 -19.28
CA ALA A 5 -13.68 -3.61 -19.63
C ALA A 5 -12.75 -4.15 -20.73
N ARG A 6 -12.40 -3.28 -21.67
CA ARG A 6 -11.36 -3.56 -22.65
C ARG A 6 -10.01 -3.25 -22.03
N LEU A 7 -8.98 -3.98 -22.43
CA LEU A 7 -7.62 -3.82 -21.94
C LEU A 7 -6.71 -3.30 -23.05
N ALA A 8 -5.95 -2.25 -22.72
CA ALA A 8 -4.81 -1.78 -23.49
C ALA A 8 -3.55 -2.00 -22.64
N ALA A 9 -2.46 -2.45 -23.22
CA ALA A 9 -1.22 -2.73 -22.54
C ALA A 9 -0.08 -1.90 -23.12
N TYR A 10 0.58 -1.13 -22.25
CA TYR A 10 1.72 -0.27 -22.60
C TYR A 10 2.94 -0.77 -21.86
N LYS A 11 3.94 -1.28 -22.59
CA LYS A 11 5.15 -1.83 -22.00
C LYS A 11 6.15 -0.72 -21.70
N VAL A 12 6.47 -0.53 -20.41
CA VAL A 12 7.37 0.53 -19.92
C VAL A 12 8.55 0.00 -19.10
N CYS A 13 8.59 -1.32 -18.85
CA CYS A 13 9.64 -1.94 -18.05
C CYS A 13 10.35 -3.04 -18.84
N TRP A 14 11.68 -3.11 -18.69
CA TRP A 14 12.59 -4.02 -19.39
C TRP A 14 13.40 -4.82 -18.35
N SER A 15 14.28 -5.70 -18.79
CA SER A 15 15.18 -6.44 -17.88
C SER A 15 16.11 -5.53 -17.07
N SER A 16 16.40 -4.33 -17.59
CA SER A 16 17.25 -3.29 -16.97
C SER A 16 16.47 -2.32 -16.08
N GLY A 17 15.15 -2.38 -16.03
CA GLY A 17 14.28 -1.48 -15.24
C GLY A 17 13.19 -0.80 -16.05
N CYS A 18 12.51 0.15 -15.41
CA CYS A 18 11.48 0.98 -16.03
C CYS A 18 12.04 2.40 -16.21
N TYR A 19 11.84 2.98 -17.40
CA TYR A 19 12.43 4.27 -17.74
C TYR A 19 11.37 5.36 -17.82
N ASP A 20 11.70 6.55 -17.33
CA ASP A 20 10.82 7.73 -17.31
C ASP A 20 10.35 8.13 -18.70
N SER A 21 11.22 8.03 -19.72
CA SER A 21 10.86 8.29 -21.12
C SER A 21 9.75 7.36 -21.62
N ASP A 22 9.85 6.06 -21.30
CA ASP A 22 8.87 5.06 -21.72
C ASP A 22 7.55 5.24 -20.95
N ILE A 23 7.63 5.59 -19.68
CA ILE A 23 6.46 5.89 -18.84
C ILE A 23 5.71 7.10 -19.38
N LEU A 24 6.41 8.20 -19.69
CA LEU A 24 5.78 9.40 -20.28
C LEU A 24 5.17 9.11 -21.64
N ALA A 25 5.89 8.38 -22.52
CA ALA A 25 5.37 7.99 -23.83
C ALA A 25 4.11 7.10 -23.72
N ALA A 26 4.07 6.22 -22.72
CA ALA A 26 2.90 5.38 -22.45
C ALA A 26 1.70 6.19 -21.95
N PHE A 27 1.91 7.21 -21.10
CA PHE A 27 0.84 8.12 -20.69
C PHE A 27 0.31 8.92 -21.89
N ASP A 28 1.18 9.46 -22.75
CA ASP A 28 0.77 10.18 -23.94
C ASP A 28 -0.03 9.28 -24.90
N ALA A 29 0.41 8.03 -25.11
CA ALA A 29 -0.30 7.06 -25.93
C ALA A 29 -1.68 6.69 -25.32
N ALA A 30 -1.75 6.43 -24.01
CA ALA A 30 -3.00 6.09 -23.33
C ALA A 30 -4.02 7.24 -23.40
N VAL A 31 -3.58 8.49 -23.27
CA VAL A 31 -4.43 9.69 -23.44
C VAL A 31 -4.93 9.79 -24.87
N ALA A 32 -4.05 9.57 -25.87
CA ALA A 32 -4.42 9.61 -27.29
C ALA A 32 -5.39 8.48 -27.67
N ASP A 33 -5.25 7.29 -27.10
CA ASP A 33 -6.14 6.15 -27.29
C ASP A 33 -7.50 6.32 -26.61
N GLY A 34 -7.64 7.32 -25.72
CA GLY A 34 -8.89 7.64 -25.05
C GLY A 34 -9.32 6.62 -24.01
N VAL A 35 -8.38 6.08 -23.21
CA VAL A 35 -8.71 5.16 -22.13
C VAL A 35 -9.45 5.88 -20.99
N ASP A 36 -10.30 5.18 -20.26
CA ASP A 36 -11.03 5.74 -19.10
C ASP A 36 -10.24 5.65 -17.78
N VAL A 37 -9.38 4.63 -17.66
CA VAL A 37 -8.63 4.31 -16.45
C VAL A 37 -7.22 3.87 -16.80
N ILE A 38 -6.23 4.44 -16.12
CA ILE A 38 -4.83 3.98 -16.14
C ILE A 38 -4.52 3.25 -14.83
N SER A 39 -3.97 2.03 -14.95
CA SER A 39 -3.49 1.19 -13.85
C SER A 39 -1.98 1.11 -13.88
N LEU A 40 -1.29 1.69 -12.90
CA LEU A 40 0.16 1.78 -12.85
C LEU A 40 0.71 1.15 -11.57
N SER A 41 1.37 -0.03 -11.71
CA SER A 41 2.02 -0.72 -10.61
C SER A 41 3.55 -0.53 -10.65
N VAL A 42 3.98 0.70 -10.95
CA VAL A 42 5.38 1.14 -10.98
C VAL A 42 5.54 2.31 -10.02
N GLY A 43 6.67 2.40 -9.37
CA GLY A 43 7.03 3.50 -8.48
C GLY A 43 8.53 3.56 -8.29
N GLY A 44 9.01 4.68 -7.80
CA GLY A 44 10.42 4.96 -7.59
C GLY A 44 10.65 5.79 -6.33
N VAL A 45 11.72 6.54 -6.33
CA VAL A 45 12.05 7.52 -5.29
C VAL A 45 11.10 8.70 -5.42
N VAL A 46 10.60 9.21 -4.28
CA VAL A 46 9.79 10.43 -4.27
C VAL A 46 10.70 11.63 -4.54
N VAL A 47 10.32 12.39 -5.54
CA VAL A 47 10.98 13.66 -5.95
C VAL A 47 9.90 14.73 -6.12
N PRO A 48 10.27 16.03 -6.20
CA PRO A 48 9.31 17.06 -6.52
C PRO A 48 8.50 16.75 -7.78
N TYR A 49 7.21 17.07 -7.78
CA TYR A 49 6.28 16.67 -8.86
C TYR A 49 6.73 17.06 -10.27
N TYR A 50 7.49 18.15 -10.41
CA TYR A 50 8.04 18.58 -11.71
C TYR A 50 9.26 17.78 -12.18
N LEU A 51 9.79 16.87 -11.35
CA LEU A 51 10.85 15.91 -11.69
C LEU A 51 10.33 14.47 -11.76
N ASP A 52 9.08 14.22 -11.41
CA ASP A 52 8.46 12.90 -11.39
C ASP A 52 7.69 12.65 -12.70
N ALA A 53 8.21 11.77 -13.53
CA ALA A 53 7.60 11.39 -14.81
C ALA A 53 6.17 10.84 -14.64
N ILE A 54 5.92 10.09 -13.55
CA ILE A 54 4.59 9.56 -13.24
C ILE A 54 3.64 10.70 -12.86
N ALA A 55 4.09 11.64 -12.01
CA ALA A 55 3.27 12.79 -11.66
C ALA A 55 2.94 13.66 -12.88
N ILE A 56 3.91 13.90 -13.77
CA ILE A 56 3.71 14.69 -15.00
C ILE A 56 2.72 14.01 -15.95
N GLY A 57 2.94 12.73 -16.25
CA GLY A 57 2.06 11.96 -17.15
C GLY A 57 0.65 11.80 -16.58
N ALA A 58 0.55 11.52 -15.27
CA ALA A 58 -0.74 11.37 -14.59
C ALA A 58 -1.52 12.69 -14.51
N PHE A 59 -0.84 13.86 -14.45
CA PHE A 59 -1.52 15.14 -14.52
C PHE A 59 -2.23 15.31 -15.88
N ALA A 60 -1.54 15.04 -16.98
CA ALA A 60 -2.10 15.11 -18.33
C ALA A 60 -3.30 14.15 -18.49
N ALA A 61 -3.18 12.93 -17.95
CA ALA A 61 -4.28 11.97 -17.96
C ALA A 61 -5.49 12.47 -17.14
N ALA A 62 -5.27 12.98 -15.92
CA ALA A 62 -6.33 13.53 -15.08
C ALA A 62 -7.01 14.76 -15.70
N ASP A 63 -6.26 15.63 -16.37
CA ASP A 63 -6.78 16.78 -17.12
C ASP A 63 -7.63 16.35 -18.31
N ALA A 64 -7.31 15.20 -18.93
CA ALA A 64 -8.12 14.56 -19.97
C ALA A 64 -9.32 13.76 -19.41
N GLY A 65 -9.57 13.75 -18.10
CA GLY A 65 -10.69 13.05 -17.47
C GLY A 65 -10.43 11.56 -17.19
N ILE A 66 -9.18 11.10 -17.27
CA ILE A 66 -8.77 9.71 -17.08
C ILE A 66 -8.41 9.48 -15.61
N PHE A 67 -9.00 8.45 -14.99
CA PHE A 67 -8.66 8.07 -13.61
C PHE A 67 -7.32 7.33 -13.56
N VAL A 68 -6.42 7.76 -12.69
CA VAL A 68 -5.10 7.12 -12.52
C VAL A 68 -5.02 6.45 -11.15
N SER A 69 -4.89 5.13 -11.13
CA SER A 69 -4.58 4.32 -9.96
C SER A 69 -3.11 3.93 -9.98
N ALA A 70 -2.40 4.14 -8.86
CA ALA A 70 -1.00 3.75 -8.73
C ALA A 70 -0.73 3.03 -7.41
N SER A 71 0.22 2.10 -7.43
CA SER A 71 0.66 1.38 -6.23
C SER A 71 1.39 2.29 -5.25
N ALA A 72 1.12 2.13 -3.95
CA ALA A 72 1.77 2.91 -2.90
C ALA A 72 3.25 2.57 -2.68
N GLY A 73 3.71 1.42 -3.18
CA GLY A 73 5.04 0.86 -2.95
C GLY A 73 5.05 -0.24 -1.88
N ASN A 74 6.13 -1.02 -1.87
CA ASN A 74 6.29 -2.20 -0.99
C ASN A 74 7.41 -2.01 0.05
N GLY A 75 7.69 -0.77 0.43
CA GLY A 75 8.75 -0.40 1.39
C GLY A 75 8.31 -0.40 2.86
N GLY A 76 7.07 -0.83 3.16
CA GLY A 76 6.60 -0.97 4.54
C GLY A 76 7.36 -2.03 5.34
N PRO A 77 7.21 -2.05 6.66
CA PRO A 77 6.35 -1.21 7.49
C PRO A 77 6.94 0.15 7.90
N GLY A 78 8.14 0.47 7.43
CA GLY A 78 8.79 1.75 7.77
C GLY A 78 7.95 2.97 7.35
N ALA A 79 7.97 4.04 8.14
CA ALA A 79 7.33 5.30 7.83
C ALA A 79 8.01 6.00 6.63
N LEU A 80 7.30 6.92 5.96
CA LEU A 80 7.81 7.71 4.83
C LEU A 80 8.24 6.85 3.62
N THR A 81 7.61 5.71 3.43
CA THR A 81 7.93 4.78 2.34
C THR A 81 6.96 4.84 1.16
N VAL A 82 5.86 5.60 1.30
CA VAL A 82 4.84 5.76 0.25
C VAL A 82 5.41 6.48 -0.97
N THR A 83 5.08 5.97 -2.16
CA THR A 83 5.44 6.55 -3.46
C THR A 83 4.18 6.91 -4.25
N ASN A 84 4.32 7.49 -5.45
CA ASN A 84 3.19 7.94 -6.29
C ASN A 84 2.26 8.91 -5.55
N VAL A 85 2.82 9.92 -4.94
CA VAL A 85 2.15 10.78 -3.94
C VAL A 85 1.42 12.00 -4.51
N ALA A 86 1.43 12.20 -5.83
CA ALA A 86 0.76 13.34 -6.46
C ALA A 86 -0.76 13.34 -6.17
N PRO A 87 -1.39 14.50 -5.88
CA PRO A 87 -2.80 14.54 -5.47
C PRO A 87 -3.80 14.23 -6.58
N TRP A 88 -3.39 14.21 -7.84
CA TRP A 88 -4.20 13.77 -8.98
C TRP A 88 -4.09 12.27 -9.28
N VAL A 89 -3.26 11.53 -8.53
CA VAL A 89 -3.13 10.07 -8.56
C VAL A 89 -3.86 9.47 -7.37
N THR A 90 -4.57 8.35 -7.57
CA THR A 90 -5.10 7.54 -6.47
C THR A 90 -4.06 6.50 -6.06
N THR A 91 -3.47 6.70 -4.90
CA THR A 91 -2.37 5.89 -4.36
C THR A 91 -2.93 4.75 -3.50
N VAL A 92 -2.63 3.52 -3.87
CA VAL A 92 -3.27 2.32 -3.31
C VAL A 92 -2.28 1.48 -2.52
N GLY A 93 -2.52 1.36 -1.22
CA GLY A 93 -1.84 0.42 -0.33
C GLY A 93 -2.48 -0.97 -0.35
N ALA A 94 -1.87 -1.92 0.34
CA ALA A 94 -2.27 -3.33 0.34
C ALA A 94 -2.86 -3.77 1.69
N GLY A 95 -4.03 -4.42 1.63
CA GLY A 95 -4.62 -5.18 2.72
C GLY A 95 -4.62 -6.67 2.42
N THR A 96 -4.85 -7.48 3.46
CA THR A 96 -5.07 -8.93 3.34
C THR A 96 -6.50 -9.24 2.90
N ILE A 97 -6.73 -10.50 2.56
CA ILE A 97 -8.07 -11.08 2.40
C ILE A 97 -8.25 -12.20 3.44
N ASP A 98 -9.44 -12.73 3.57
CA ASP A 98 -9.78 -13.81 4.51
C ASP A 98 -9.35 -15.23 4.05
N ARG A 99 -8.25 -15.29 3.28
CA ARG A 99 -7.65 -16.53 2.76
C ARG A 99 -6.16 -16.57 3.05
N ASP A 100 -5.67 -17.71 3.53
CA ASP A 100 -4.24 -17.98 3.70
C ASP A 100 -3.84 -19.40 3.27
N PHE A 101 -2.53 -19.70 3.35
CA PHE A 101 -1.91 -20.95 2.93
C PHE A 101 -0.94 -21.46 4.00
N PRO A 102 -1.45 -21.97 5.14
CA PRO A 102 -0.60 -22.39 6.24
C PRO A 102 0.35 -23.53 5.85
N ALA A 103 1.61 -23.36 6.20
CA ALA A 103 2.69 -24.32 5.99
C ALA A 103 3.64 -24.28 7.18
N ASP A 104 3.27 -24.95 8.27
CA ASP A 104 3.94 -24.81 9.56
C ASP A 104 5.24 -25.61 9.64
N VAL A 105 6.23 -25.10 10.34
CA VAL A 105 7.46 -25.81 10.69
C VAL A 105 7.24 -26.57 12.00
N LYS A 106 7.33 -27.91 11.95
CA LYS A 106 7.34 -28.76 13.15
C LYS A 106 8.80 -29.07 13.49
N LEU A 107 9.25 -28.67 14.69
CA LEU A 107 10.59 -28.94 15.22
C LEU A 107 10.65 -30.29 15.93
N GLY A 108 11.85 -30.85 16.10
CA GLY A 108 12.06 -32.14 16.77
C GLY A 108 11.71 -32.14 18.27
N ASN A 109 11.55 -30.98 18.90
CA ASN A 109 11.01 -30.81 20.25
C ASN A 109 9.47 -30.65 20.28
N GLU A 110 8.79 -31.05 19.21
CA GLU A 110 7.34 -30.97 19.01
C GLU A 110 6.78 -29.53 18.90
N LYS A 111 7.60 -28.48 18.99
CA LYS A 111 7.16 -27.10 18.82
C LYS A 111 6.74 -26.85 17.38
N ILE A 112 5.62 -26.16 17.20
CA ILE A 112 5.09 -25.79 15.90
C ILE A 112 5.27 -24.28 15.73
N ILE A 113 5.96 -23.88 14.64
CA ILE A 113 6.15 -22.49 14.25
C ILE A 113 5.22 -22.22 13.05
N PRO A 114 4.28 -21.29 13.16
CA PRO A 114 3.40 -20.95 12.06
C PRO A 114 4.19 -20.46 10.83
N GLY A 115 3.80 -20.95 9.66
CA GLY A 115 4.41 -20.54 8.40
C GLY A 115 3.39 -20.47 7.27
N MET A 116 3.82 -19.94 6.12
CA MET A 116 2.98 -19.72 4.95
C MET A 116 3.70 -20.09 3.66
N SER A 117 3.03 -20.81 2.74
CA SER A 117 3.56 -21.20 1.43
C SER A 117 2.46 -21.65 0.48
N ILE A 118 2.65 -21.37 -0.82
CA ILE A 118 1.88 -21.96 -1.93
C ILE A 118 2.73 -22.96 -2.74
N TYR A 119 3.71 -23.61 -2.12
CA TYR A 119 4.45 -24.67 -2.77
C TYR A 119 3.49 -25.81 -3.17
N GLY A 120 3.44 -26.14 -4.46
CA GLY A 120 2.54 -27.14 -5.04
C GLY A 120 3.25 -28.35 -5.66
N GLY A 121 4.55 -28.53 -5.37
CA GLY A 121 5.34 -29.67 -5.84
C GLY A 121 5.25 -30.89 -4.90
N PRO A 122 6.10 -31.92 -5.12
CA PRO A 122 6.17 -33.08 -4.24
C PRO A 122 6.52 -32.67 -2.80
N ASN A 123 5.68 -33.06 -1.85
CA ASN A 123 5.87 -32.76 -0.44
C ASN A 123 7.06 -33.54 0.16
N LEU A 124 7.53 -33.08 1.31
CA LEU A 124 8.38 -33.87 2.21
C LEU A 124 7.67 -35.16 2.59
N VAL A 125 8.43 -36.25 2.84
CA VAL A 125 7.83 -37.54 3.22
C VAL A 125 7.04 -37.37 4.53
N PRO A 126 5.74 -37.71 4.55
CA PRO A 126 4.92 -37.54 5.74
C PRO A 126 5.51 -38.26 6.96
N GLY A 127 5.53 -37.59 8.11
CA GLY A 127 6.06 -38.13 9.37
C GLY A 127 7.59 -38.17 9.47
N ARG A 128 8.31 -37.91 8.38
CA ARG A 128 9.78 -37.87 8.41
C ARG A 128 10.28 -36.51 8.89
N MET A 129 11.20 -36.55 9.86
CA MET A 129 11.98 -35.39 10.30
C MET A 129 13.31 -35.34 9.54
N TYR A 130 13.68 -34.17 9.06
CA TYR A 130 14.90 -33.91 8.31
C TYR A 130 15.88 -33.13 9.18
N PRO A 131 17.21 -33.37 9.09
CA PRO A 131 18.17 -32.51 9.78
C PRO A 131 17.92 -31.04 9.39
N LEU A 132 17.97 -30.16 10.40
CA LEU A 132 17.80 -28.72 10.23
C LEU A 132 19.14 -28.03 10.40
N VAL A 133 19.48 -27.11 9.50
CA VAL A 133 20.72 -26.34 9.55
C VAL A 133 20.47 -24.86 9.28
N TYR A 134 21.31 -24.00 9.82
CA TYR A 134 21.30 -22.58 9.51
C TYR A 134 22.20 -22.29 8.31
N GLY A 135 21.70 -21.53 7.34
CA GLY A 135 22.46 -21.13 6.15
C GLY A 135 23.77 -20.43 6.49
N GLY A 136 23.77 -19.56 7.50
CA GLY A 136 24.97 -18.86 7.96
C GLY A 136 26.10 -19.76 8.46
N SER A 137 25.82 -21.02 8.81
CA SER A 137 26.81 -22.05 9.15
C SER A 137 27.21 -22.93 7.99
N ALA A 138 26.62 -22.75 6.80
CA ALA A 138 26.79 -23.59 5.62
C ALA A 138 27.69 -22.95 4.56
N GLN A 139 28.72 -22.25 4.98
CA GLN A 139 29.64 -21.51 4.09
C GLN A 139 30.45 -22.46 3.18
N THR A 140 30.65 -22.06 1.94
CA THR A 140 31.64 -22.70 1.06
C THR A 140 33.05 -22.41 1.57
N GLY A 141 33.94 -23.44 1.58
CA GLY A 141 35.29 -23.37 2.17
C GLY A 141 36.28 -22.37 1.54
N ASN A 142 35.89 -21.61 0.52
CA ASN A 142 36.73 -20.66 -0.21
C ASN A 142 36.50 -19.19 0.19
N GLY A 143 36.40 -18.90 1.50
CA GLY A 143 36.32 -17.53 1.98
C GLY A 143 34.92 -16.90 1.92
N GLY A 144 33.87 -17.73 1.82
CA GLY A 144 32.49 -17.28 1.95
C GLY A 144 32.26 -16.65 3.31
N ASP A 145 31.61 -15.49 3.37
CA ASP A 145 31.19 -14.90 4.63
C ASP A 145 29.88 -15.54 5.11
N GLY A 146 29.70 -15.61 6.42
CA GLY A 146 28.48 -16.14 7.02
C GLY A 146 27.22 -15.30 6.68
N TYR A 147 27.41 -14.08 6.26
CA TYR A 147 26.34 -13.20 5.84
C TYR A 147 25.71 -13.63 4.50
N SER A 148 26.53 -13.84 3.46
CA SER A 148 26.03 -14.31 2.15
C SER A 148 25.34 -15.66 2.25
N SER A 149 25.88 -16.59 3.04
CA SER A 149 25.29 -17.92 3.24
C SER A 149 24.04 -17.88 4.11
N SER A 150 23.94 -16.98 5.10
CA SER A 150 22.70 -16.78 5.88
C SER A 150 21.54 -16.33 4.99
N LEU A 151 21.83 -15.48 4.01
CA LEU A 151 20.87 -15.02 3.01
C LEU A 151 20.63 -16.03 1.90
N CYS A 152 21.30 -17.18 1.89
CA CYS A 152 21.24 -18.18 0.81
C CYS A 152 21.43 -17.53 -0.57
N LEU A 153 22.50 -16.73 -0.73
CA LEU A 153 22.86 -16.12 -2.01
C LEU A 153 23.45 -17.15 -2.97
N GLU A 154 23.44 -16.85 -4.25
CA GLU A 154 23.97 -17.78 -5.26
C GLU A 154 25.44 -18.16 -4.98
N GLY A 155 25.74 -19.48 -5.01
CA GLY A 155 27.08 -20.02 -4.75
C GLY A 155 27.54 -19.97 -3.29
N SER A 156 26.75 -19.46 -2.33
CA SER A 156 27.19 -19.28 -0.94
C SER A 156 27.07 -20.53 -0.06
N LEU A 157 26.28 -21.54 -0.46
CA LEU A 157 26.02 -22.73 0.34
C LEU A 157 26.91 -23.91 -0.06
N ASP A 158 27.54 -24.57 0.94
CA ASP A 158 28.30 -25.82 0.73
C ASP A 158 27.35 -27.01 0.52
N PRO A 159 27.35 -27.66 -0.66
CA PRO A 159 26.50 -28.82 -0.93
C PRO A 159 26.74 -29.98 0.05
N ASN A 160 27.95 -30.19 0.54
CA ASN A 160 28.26 -31.27 1.48
C ASN A 160 27.58 -31.03 2.85
N PHE A 161 27.46 -29.77 3.23
CA PHE A 161 26.80 -29.40 4.49
C PHE A 161 25.25 -29.38 4.37
N VAL A 162 24.71 -29.04 3.18
CA VAL A 162 23.28 -28.78 2.95
C VAL A 162 22.52 -30.01 2.46
N LYS A 163 23.15 -30.93 1.75
CA LYS A 163 22.48 -32.05 1.07
C LYS A 163 21.57 -32.85 1.99
N GLY A 164 20.31 -33.02 1.56
CA GLY A 164 19.27 -33.78 2.27
C GLY A 164 18.71 -33.13 3.54
N LYS A 165 19.04 -31.87 3.81
CA LYS A 165 18.63 -31.15 5.02
C LYS A 165 17.61 -30.04 4.70
N ILE A 166 16.88 -29.58 5.71
CA ILE A 166 16.11 -28.34 5.67
C ILE A 166 17.04 -27.20 6.08
N VAL A 167 17.07 -26.13 5.28
CA VAL A 167 17.94 -24.97 5.50
C VAL A 167 17.12 -23.78 5.97
N LEU A 168 17.50 -23.19 7.11
CA LEU A 168 16.99 -21.89 7.55
C LEU A 168 17.77 -20.79 6.81
N CYS A 169 17.09 -20.02 5.97
CA CYS A 169 17.63 -18.84 5.29
C CYS A 169 17.02 -17.56 5.85
N ASP A 170 17.81 -16.50 5.93
CA ASP A 170 17.33 -15.18 6.31
C ASP A 170 16.79 -14.42 5.09
N ARG A 171 15.74 -13.63 5.28
CA ARG A 171 15.22 -12.73 4.25
C ARG A 171 16.22 -11.58 4.01
N GLY A 172 16.25 -11.04 2.79
CA GLY A 172 17.11 -9.91 2.36
C GLY A 172 17.68 -10.10 0.96
N ILE A 173 18.24 -9.07 0.39
CA ILE A 173 18.94 -8.91 -0.90
C ILE A 173 18.27 -9.60 -2.11
N ASN A 174 18.37 -10.92 -2.26
CA ASN A 174 17.78 -11.65 -3.39
C ASN A 174 16.30 -12.03 -3.14
N SER A 175 15.58 -12.36 -4.21
CA SER A 175 14.17 -12.75 -4.10
C SER A 175 13.98 -13.99 -3.22
N ARG A 176 12.84 -14.07 -2.53
CA ARG A 176 12.51 -15.19 -1.63
C ARG A 176 12.53 -16.53 -2.34
N THR A 177 12.05 -16.58 -3.59
CA THR A 177 12.05 -17.79 -4.42
C THR A 177 13.45 -18.16 -4.90
N ALA A 178 14.32 -17.18 -5.20
CA ALA A 178 15.72 -17.43 -5.60
C ALA A 178 16.53 -18.12 -4.48
N LYS A 179 16.27 -17.80 -3.20
CA LYS A 179 16.89 -18.49 -2.06
C LYS A 179 16.56 -19.99 -2.09
N GLY A 180 15.28 -20.33 -2.38
CA GLY A 180 14.85 -21.71 -2.54
C GLY A 180 15.55 -22.42 -3.69
N GLU A 181 15.81 -21.73 -4.81
CA GLU A 181 16.60 -22.29 -5.92
C GLU A 181 18.04 -22.61 -5.50
N VAL A 182 18.67 -21.72 -4.74
CA VAL A 182 20.04 -21.92 -4.22
C VAL A 182 20.09 -23.14 -3.30
N VAL A 183 19.15 -23.28 -2.37
CA VAL A 183 19.05 -24.46 -1.49
C VAL A 183 18.83 -25.73 -2.31
N LYS A 184 17.94 -25.70 -3.33
CA LYS A 184 17.71 -26.84 -4.22
C LYS A 184 18.97 -27.23 -5.01
N LYS A 185 19.70 -26.25 -5.57
CA LYS A 185 20.97 -26.50 -6.30
C LYS A 185 22.03 -27.10 -5.39
N ALA A 186 22.09 -26.74 -4.10
CA ALA A 186 22.95 -27.32 -3.09
C ALA A 186 22.48 -28.70 -2.58
N GLY A 187 21.37 -29.25 -3.10
CA GLY A 187 20.81 -30.54 -2.71
C GLY A 187 20.03 -30.56 -1.42
N GLY A 188 19.59 -29.42 -0.91
CA GLY A 188 18.72 -29.31 0.26
C GLY A 188 17.36 -29.97 0.06
N ALA A 189 16.80 -30.56 1.10
CA ALA A 189 15.49 -31.20 1.08
C ALA A 189 14.34 -30.19 1.18
N GLY A 190 14.58 -29.03 1.82
CA GLY A 190 13.61 -27.97 1.99
C GLY A 190 14.24 -26.69 2.53
N MET A 191 13.44 -25.62 2.59
CA MET A 191 13.87 -24.33 3.08
C MET A 191 12.85 -23.75 4.05
N VAL A 192 13.32 -23.14 5.13
CA VAL A 192 12.55 -22.22 5.98
C VAL A 192 13.12 -20.83 5.75
N LEU A 193 12.28 -19.89 5.35
CA LEU A 193 12.66 -18.50 5.14
C LEU A 193 12.19 -17.67 6.35
N ALA A 194 13.12 -17.15 7.13
CA ALA A 194 12.82 -16.30 8.28
C ALA A 194 12.80 -14.83 7.91
N ASN A 195 11.75 -14.11 8.31
CA ASN A 195 11.72 -12.66 8.25
C ASN A 195 12.83 -12.06 9.13
N ALA A 196 13.36 -10.90 8.72
CA ALA A 196 14.18 -10.07 9.57
C ALA A 196 13.30 -9.26 10.56
N VAL A 197 13.91 -8.70 11.60
CA VAL A 197 13.20 -7.91 12.62
C VAL A 197 12.39 -6.77 12.01
N PHE A 198 12.92 -6.09 11.00
CA PHE A 198 12.24 -5.00 10.33
C PHE A 198 11.08 -5.45 9.41
N ASP A 199 11.05 -6.72 8.98
CA ASP A 199 9.91 -7.29 8.22
C ASP A 199 8.74 -7.65 9.15
N GLY A 200 9.00 -7.90 10.42
CA GLY A 200 8.02 -8.28 11.43
C GLY A 200 7.41 -9.66 11.22
N GLU A 201 6.14 -9.81 11.58
CA GLU A 201 5.43 -11.09 11.55
C GLU A 201 4.65 -11.34 10.26
N GLY A 202 4.57 -10.36 9.35
CA GLY A 202 3.79 -10.49 8.11
C GLY A 202 4.39 -11.50 7.13
N LEU A 203 3.54 -12.41 6.62
CA LEU A 203 3.95 -13.51 5.76
C LEU A 203 3.40 -13.38 4.35
N VAL A 204 4.21 -13.75 3.38
CA VAL A 204 3.83 -13.85 1.97
C VAL A 204 3.97 -15.30 1.51
N ALA A 205 2.92 -15.82 0.90
CA ALA A 205 2.96 -17.15 0.30
C ALA A 205 3.63 -17.11 -1.07
N ASP A 206 4.76 -17.79 -1.20
CA ASP A 206 5.52 -17.86 -2.46
C ASP A 206 5.43 -19.23 -3.11
N CYS A 207 5.50 -19.25 -4.45
CA CYS A 207 5.46 -20.45 -5.28
C CYS A 207 6.87 -21.05 -5.45
N HIS A 208 7.46 -21.52 -4.37
CA HIS A 208 8.83 -22.06 -4.35
C HIS A 208 9.08 -23.23 -5.31
N VAL A 209 10.34 -23.50 -5.63
CA VAL A 209 10.79 -24.61 -6.52
C VAL A 209 11.20 -25.87 -5.76
N LEU A 210 11.15 -25.82 -4.43
CA LEU A 210 11.35 -26.95 -3.50
C LEU A 210 10.40 -26.79 -2.32
N PRO A 211 10.19 -27.83 -1.46
CA PRO A 211 9.40 -27.67 -0.22
C PRO A 211 9.96 -26.53 0.63
N ALA A 212 9.18 -25.46 0.79
CA ALA A 212 9.62 -24.28 1.54
C ALA A 212 8.46 -23.56 2.18
N THR A 213 8.75 -22.83 3.27
CA THR A 213 7.78 -22.00 3.98
C THR A 213 8.44 -20.73 4.52
N ALA A 214 7.69 -19.64 4.61
CA ALA A 214 8.10 -18.42 5.27
C ALA A 214 7.59 -18.40 6.72
N VAL A 215 8.41 -17.92 7.66
CA VAL A 215 8.05 -17.72 9.07
C VAL A 215 8.33 -16.28 9.49
N GLY A 216 7.56 -15.76 10.47
CA GLY A 216 7.76 -14.43 11.03
C GLY A 216 9.11 -14.27 11.75
N ALA A 217 9.44 -13.03 12.12
CA ALA A 217 10.71 -12.73 12.80
C ALA A 217 10.85 -13.51 14.13
N ALA A 218 9.80 -13.50 14.96
CA ALA A 218 9.79 -14.26 16.23
C ALA A 218 9.92 -15.77 15.99
N GLY A 219 9.24 -16.31 14.97
CA GLY A 219 9.36 -17.71 14.58
C GLY A 219 10.77 -18.08 14.10
N GLY A 220 11.42 -17.19 13.36
CA GLY A 220 12.81 -17.32 12.93
C GLY A 220 13.78 -17.37 14.12
N ASP A 221 13.61 -16.49 15.10
CA ASP A 221 14.44 -16.46 16.31
C ASP A 221 14.27 -17.72 17.15
N GLU A 222 13.04 -18.21 17.27
CA GLU A 222 12.77 -19.46 17.96
C GLU A 222 13.45 -20.67 17.29
N ILE A 223 13.46 -20.71 15.96
CA ILE A 223 14.16 -21.76 15.21
C ILE A 223 15.69 -21.63 15.40
N ARG A 224 16.24 -20.42 15.39
CA ARG A 224 17.67 -20.18 15.64
C ARG A 224 18.06 -20.64 17.05
N LYS A 225 17.22 -20.31 18.06
CA LYS A 225 17.42 -20.78 19.44
C LYS A 225 17.41 -22.31 19.50
N TYR A 226 16.43 -22.96 18.91
CA TYR A 226 16.36 -24.43 18.84
C TYR A 226 17.62 -25.03 18.19
N LEU A 227 18.15 -24.43 17.11
CA LEU A 227 19.39 -24.87 16.45
C LEU A 227 20.61 -24.82 17.36
N THR A 228 20.68 -23.89 18.31
CA THR A 228 21.80 -23.78 19.27
C THR A 228 21.67 -24.74 20.46
N GLU A 229 20.45 -25.07 20.88
CA GLU A 229 20.17 -25.89 22.05
C GLU A 229 20.11 -27.39 21.76
N ALA A 230 19.68 -27.77 20.56
CA ALA A 230 19.46 -29.17 20.21
C ALA A 230 20.74 -29.85 19.74
N LYS A 231 21.09 -31.01 20.32
CA LYS A 231 22.24 -31.82 19.89
C LYS A 231 22.11 -32.34 18.45
N LYS A 232 20.89 -32.64 18.01
CA LYS A 232 20.55 -33.10 16.66
C LYS A 232 19.30 -32.39 16.20
N PRO A 233 19.39 -31.13 15.74
CA PRO A 233 18.21 -30.38 15.32
C PRO A 233 17.58 -31.00 14.07
N VAL A 234 16.27 -31.22 14.13
CA VAL A 234 15.46 -31.76 13.04
C VAL A 234 14.16 -31.00 12.90
N ALA A 235 13.63 -30.94 11.68
CA ALA A 235 12.34 -30.30 11.40
C ALA A 235 11.61 -30.97 10.25
N THR A 236 10.36 -30.65 10.09
CA THR A 236 9.59 -30.90 8.86
C THR A 236 8.66 -29.74 8.58
N ILE A 237 8.16 -29.61 7.34
CA ILE A 237 7.18 -28.61 6.93
C ILE A 237 5.85 -29.32 6.69
N VAL A 238 4.79 -28.83 7.34
CA VAL A 238 3.44 -29.38 7.24
C VAL A 238 2.57 -28.42 6.45
N PHE A 239 2.33 -28.75 5.18
CA PHE A 239 1.46 -27.99 4.28
C PHE A 239 0.00 -28.32 4.56
N LYS A 240 -0.83 -27.29 4.80
CA LYS A 240 -2.25 -27.46 5.16
C LYS A 240 -3.21 -27.05 4.03
N GLY A 241 -2.68 -26.66 2.87
CA GLY A 241 -3.46 -26.20 1.73
C GLY A 241 -4.08 -24.82 1.95
N THR A 242 -5.22 -24.57 1.30
CA THR A 242 -5.92 -23.29 1.37
C THR A 242 -6.87 -23.25 2.56
N ARG A 243 -6.79 -22.21 3.37
CA ARG A 243 -7.72 -21.91 4.46
C ARG A 243 -8.51 -20.64 4.11
N LEU A 244 -9.86 -20.72 4.22
CA LEU A 244 -10.79 -19.62 4.01
C LEU A 244 -11.41 -19.18 5.35
N GLY A 245 -11.97 -17.96 5.35
CA GLY A 245 -12.63 -17.42 6.54
C GLY A 245 -11.65 -17.02 7.65
N VAL A 246 -10.44 -16.62 7.27
CA VAL A 246 -9.40 -16.15 8.20
C VAL A 246 -9.85 -14.90 8.94
N ARG A 247 -9.54 -14.82 10.21
CA ARG A 247 -9.82 -13.67 11.09
C ARG A 247 -8.61 -13.35 11.95
N PRO A 248 -8.24 -12.04 12.04
CA PRO A 248 -8.85 -10.86 11.41
C PRO A 248 -8.54 -10.76 9.91
N ALA A 249 -9.50 -10.19 9.14
CA ALA A 249 -9.29 -9.77 7.76
C ALA A 249 -10.30 -8.66 7.39
N PRO A 250 -9.90 -7.60 6.63
CA PRO A 250 -8.52 -7.34 6.24
C PRO A 250 -7.66 -6.83 7.40
N VAL A 251 -6.35 -7.03 7.29
CA VAL A 251 -5.32 -6.29 8.04
C VAL A 251 -4.43 -5.57 7.04
N VAL A 252 -3.72 -4.51 7.45
CA VAL A 252 -2.79 -3.81 6.57
C VAL A 252 -1.57 -4.70 6.36
N ALA A 253 -1.25 -5.03 5.10
CA ALA A 253 -0.13 -5.90 4.79
C ALA A 253 1.22 -5.28 5.24
N SER A 254 2.11 -6.08 5.81
CA SER A 254 3.38 -5.63 6.39
C SER A 254 4.24 -4.84 5.40
N PHE A 255 4.29 -5.27 4.16
CA PHE A 255 5.06 -4.63 3.10
C PHE A 255 4.40 -3.35 2.54
N SER A 256 3.10 -3.11 2.78
CA SER A 256 2.43 -1.93 2.24
C SER A 256 3.14 -0.66 2.69
N ALA A 257 3.48 0.22 1.77
CA ALA A 257 4.19 1.46 2.10
C ALA A 257 3.33 2.39 2.96
N ARG A 258 3.98 3.13 3.84
CA ARG A 258 3.35 3.99 4.86
C ARG A 258 3.57 5.46 4.57
N GLY A 259 2.56 6.29 4.94
CA GLY A 259 2.70 7.75 4.97
C GLY A 259 3.76 8.19 6.01
N THR A 260 3.99 9.45 6.13
CA THR A 260 3.32 10.60 5.49
C THR A 260 3.79 10.77 4.03
N ASN A 261 3.03 11.60 3.26
CA ASN A 261 3.50 12.05 1.95
C ASN A 261 4.77 12.91 2.14
N PRO A 262 5.93 12.51 1.60
CA PRO A 262 7.17 13.23 1.83
C PRO A 262 7.25 14.56 1.07
N GLU A 263 6.59 14.67 -0.09
CA GLU A 263 6.62 15.89 -0.92
C GLU A 263 5.61 16.93 -0.40
N THR A 264 4.43 16.49 0.00
CA THR A 264 3.36 17.41 0.45
C THR A 264 2.62 16.79 1.65
N PRO A 265 3.11 17.01 2.89
CA PRO A 265 2.52 16.43 4.09
C PRO A 265 1.06 16.83 4.35
N GLU A 266 0.56 17.88 3.68
CA GLU A 266 -0.83 18.33 3.70
C GLU A 266 -1.79 17.42 2.95
N ILE A 267 -1.27 16.50 2.14
CA ILE A 267 -2.05 15.49 1.40
C ILE A 267 -1.76 14.11 2.00
N VAL A 268 -2.77 13.53 2.63
CA VAL A 268 -2.63 12.17 3.22
C VAL A 268 -2.43 11.13 2.12
N LYS A 269 -1.43 10.28 2.28
CA LYS A 269 -1.15 9.11 1.43
C LYS A 269 -0.74 7.91 2.30
N PRO A 270 -1.11 6.65 1.89
CA PRO A 270 -1.91 6.30 0.72
C PRO A 270 -3.34 6.84 0.81
N ASP A 271 -4.11 6.82 -0.30
CA ASP A 271 -5.51 7.24 -0.32
C ASP A 271 -6.43 6.18 0.28
N VAL A 272 -6.24 4.94 -0.13
CA VAL A 272 -6.99 3.75 0.30
C VAL A 272 -6.08 2.53 0.30
N ILE A 273 -6.54 1.45 0.93
CA ILE A 273 -5.99 0.12 0.71
C ILE A 273 -7.02 -0.77 0.00
N ALA A 274 -6.52 -1.79 -0.69
CA ALA A 274 -7.32 -2.79 -1.40
C ALA A 274 -6.65 -4.18 -1.25
N PRO A 275 -7.32 -5.29 -1.65
CA PRO A 275 -6.73 -6.61 -1.57
C PRO A 275 -5.39 -6.68 -2.31
N GLY A 276 -4.29 -6.96 -1.57
CA GLY A 276 -2.93 -6.97 -2.12
C GLY A 276 -2.06 -8.13 -1.67
N LEU A 277 -2.50 -8.92 -0.66
CA LEU A 277 -1.76 -10.09 -0.19
C LEU A 277 -2.38 -11.37 -0.73
N ASN A 278 -1.55 -12.23 -1.32
CA ASN A 278 -1.94 -13.57 -1.82
C ASN A 278 -3.08 -13.51 -2.85
N ILE A 279 -2.96 -12.66 -3.86
CA ILE A 279 -3.98 -12.38 -4.88
C ILE A 279 -3.80 -13.31 -6.08
N LEU A 280 -4.88 -14.02 -6.42
CA LEU A 280 -4.97 -14.85 -7.63
C LEU A 280 -5.20 -13.97 -8.85
N ALA A 281 -4.36 -14.11 -9.87
CA ALA A 281 -4.46 -13.39 -11.14
C ALA A 281 -4.00 -14.25 -12.31
N ALA A 282 -4.32 -13.83 -13.54
CA ALA A 282 -3.83 -14.44 -14.76
C ALA A 282 -2.30 -14.36 -14.84
N TRP A 283 -1.70 -15.37 -15.43
CA TRP A 283 -0.25 -15.48 -15.56
C TRP A 283 0.11 -16.00 -16.96
N PRO A 284 1.18 -15.48 -17.61
CA PRO A 284 1.60 -15.97 -18.90
C PRO A 284 2.27 -17.36 -18.78
N ASP A 285 1.92 -18.28 -19.63
CA ASP A 285 2.47 -19.64 -19.64
C ASP A 285 3.95 -19.74 -20.07
N SER A 286 4.49 -18.63 -20.58
CA SER A 286 5.90 -18.49 -20.98
C SER A 286 6.86 -18.27 -19.82
N VAL A 287 6.34 -17.93 -18.62
CA VAL A 287 7.12 -17.63 -17.41
C VAL A 287 6.70 -18.56 -16.28
N GLY A 288 7.66 -19.21 -15.63
CA GLY A 288 7.38 -20.06 -14.46
C GLY A 288 6.80 -19.23 -13.30
N PRO A 289 5.92 -19.84 -12.47
CA PRO A 289 5.20 -19.09 -11.43
C PRO A 289 6.10 -18.52 -10.32
N SER A 290 7.30 -19.02 -10.13
CA SER A 290 8.28 -18.45 -9.19
C SER A 290 8.99 -17.20 -9.71
N GLY A 291 8.86 -16.91 -11.00
CA GLY A 291 9.62 -15.85 -11.67
C GLY A 291 11.11 -16.15 -11.89
N ILE A 292 11.58 -17.34 -11.48
CA ILE A 292 12.98 -17.75 -11.66
C ILE A 292 13.18 -18.28 -13.09
N PRO A 293 14.23 -17.90 -13.81
CA PRO A 293 14.46 -18.35 -15.19
C PRO A 293 14.56 -19.87 -15.38
N SER A 294 15.00 -20.61 -14.36
CA SER A 294 15.08 -22.07 -14.38
C SER A 294 13.75 -22.77 -14.10
N ASP A 295 12.73 -22.06 -13.60
CA ASP A 295 11.41 -22.63 -13.36
C ASP A 295 10.64 -22.82 -14.68
N LYS A 296 10.48 -24.08 -15.07
CA LYS A 296 9.81 -24.47 -16.32
C LYS A 296 8.36 -24.87 -16.13
N ARG A 297 7.80 -24.71 -14.91
CA ARG A 297 6.37 -24.94 -14.68
C ARG A 297 5.54 -23.97 -15.53
N LYS A 298 4.40 -24.42 -16.00
CA LYS A 298 3.44 -23.63 -16.77
C LYS A 298 2.14 -23.54 -16.00
N THR A 299 1.54 -22.36 -15.96
CA THR A 299 0.27 -22.12 -15.30
C THR A 299 -0.43 -20.92 -15.93
N GLU A 300 -1.76 -20.95 -16.00
CA GLU A 300 -2.58 -19.84 -16.49
C GLU A 300 -2.87 -18.82 -15.40
N PHE A 301 -2.71 -19.21 -14.14
CA PHE A 301 -2.94 -18.36 -12.97
C PHE A 301 -1.79 -18.47 -11.99
N ASN A 302 -1.55 -17.39 -11.26
CA ASN A 302 -0.57 -17.35 -10.19
C ASN A 302 -1.09 -16.54 -9.01
N ILE A 303 -0.51 -16.76 -7.83
CA ILE A 303 -0.81 -16.01 -6.62
C ILE A 303 0.40 -15.15 -6.29
N LEU A 304 0.18 -13.83 -6.24
CA LEU A 304 1.20 -12.84 -5.94
C LEU A 304 0.74 -11.87 -4.85
N SER A 305 1.72 -11.18 -4.26
CA SER A 305 1.49 -10.18 -3.23
C SER A 305 2.23 -8.90 -3.54
N GLY A 306 1.60 -7.77 -3.27
CA GLY A 306 2.15 -6.44 -3.49
C GLY A 306 1.07 -5.37 -3.54
N THR A 307 1.43 -4.12 -3.33
CA THR A 307 0.58 -2.97 -3.68
C THR A 307 0.29 -2.95 -5.19
N SER A 308 1.15 -3.61 -5.98
CA SER A 308 0.93 -3.87 -7.41
C SER A 308 -0.30 -4.74 -7.71
N MET A 309 -0.78 -5.54 -6.73
CA MET A 309 -2.01 -6.33 -6.82
C MET A 309 -3.21 -5.57 -6.27
N ALA A 310 -3.00 -4.67 -5.31
CA ALA A 310 -4.04 -3.80 -4.77
C ALA A 310 -4.45 -2.70 -5.77
N CYS A 311 -3.50 -2.11 -6.47
CA CYS A 311 -3.73 -1.06 -7.47
C CYS A 311 -4.75 -1.46 -8.55
N PRO A 312 -4.65 -2.63 -9.24
CA PRO A 312 -5.62 -3.03 -10.26
C PRO A 312 -7.01 -3.39 -9.68
N HIS A 313 -7.14 -3.71 -8.40
CA HIS A 313 -8.46 -3.80 -7.78
C HIS A 313 -9.16 -2.44 -7.79
N VAL A 314 -8.45 -1.38 -7.41
CA VAL A 314 -8.98 -0.01 -7.45
C VAL A 314 -9.24 0.45 -8.89
N SER A 315 -8.36 0.09 -9.85
CA SER A 315 -8.58 0.36 -11.26
C SER A 315 -9.87 -0.29 -11.78
N GLY A 316 -10.10 -1.56 -11.42
CA GLY A 316 -11.34 -2.27 -11.78
C GLY A 316 -12.59 -1.66 -11.14
N LEU A 317 -12.49 -1.19 -9.89
CA LEU A 317 -13.57 -0.46 -9.23
C LEU A 317 -13.83 0.89 -9.90
N ALA A 318 -12.78 1.63 -10.26
CA ALA A 318 -12.90 2.90 -10.99
C ALA A 318 -13.58 2.70 -12.35
N ALA A 319 -13.26 1.62 -13.07
CA ALA A 319 -13.92 1.28 -14.33
C ALA A 319 -15.41 0.99 -14.14
N LEU A 320 -15.81 0.31 -13.06
CA LEU A 320 -17.21 0.07 -12.71
C LEU A 320 -17.92 1.38 -12.35
N LEU A 321 -17.29 2.23 -11.55
CA LEU A 321 -17.83 3.54 -11.19
C LEU A 321 -17.99 4.45 -12.41
N LYS A 322 -17.00 4.48 -13.31
CA LYS A 322 -17.05 5.25 -14.54
C LYS A 322 -18.15 4.76 -15.49
N ALA A 323 -18.38 3.44 -15.55
CA ALA A 323 -19.48 2.88 -16.34
C ALA A 323 -20.86 3.20 -15.76
N ALA A 324 -21.00 3.27 -14.43
CA ALA A 324 -22.24 3.63 -13.75
C ALA A 324 -22.51 5.15 -13.76
N HIS A 325 -21.46 5.94 -13.70
CA HIS A 325 -21.46 7.39 -13.61
C HIS A 325 -20.51 8.00 -14.66
N PRO A 326 -20.85 7.97 -15.96
CA PRO A 326 -19.96 8.42 -17.04
C PRO A 326 -19.51 9.88 -16.91
N GLU A 327 -20.32 10.71 -16.23
CA GLU A 327 -20.07 12.13 -15.98
C GLU A 327 -19.09 12.41 -14.83
N TRP A 328 -18.78 11.40 -14.02
CA TRP A 328 -17.89 11.62 -12.88
C TRP A 328 -16.45 11.86 -13.31
N THR A 329 -15.86 12.89 -12.69
CA THR A 329 -14.44 13.21 -12.85
C THR A 329 -13.56 12.18 -12.14
N PRO A 330 -12.28 12.10 -12.48
CA PRO A 330 -11.32 11.27 -11.73
C PRO A 330 -11.31 11.59 -10.21
N ALA A 331 -11.45 12.87 -9.85
CA ALA A 331 -11.53 13.31 -8.46
C ALA A 331 -12.80 12.83 -7.77
N SER A 332 -13.96 12.86 -8.45
CA SER A 332 -15.23 12.34 -7.92
C SER A 332 -15.17 10.83 -7.69
N ILE A 333 -14.57 10.06 -8.60
CA ILE A 333 -14.35 8.62 -8.44
C ILE A 333 -13.44 8.35 -7.24
N ARG A 334 -12.30 9.04 -7.14
CA ARG A 334 -11.40 8.93 -5.97
C ARG A 334 -12.13 9.28 -4.67
N SER A 335 -12.92 10.35 -4.67
CA SER A 335 -13.71 10.75 -3.52
C SER A 335 -14.68 9.66 -3.09
N ALA A 336 -15.43 9.07 -4.02
CA ALA A 336 -16.35 7.97 -3.73
C ALA A 336 -15.63 6.78 -3.09
N LEU A 337 -14.47 6.39 -3.61
CA LEU A 337 -13.65 5.30 -3.05
C LEU A 337 -13.13 5.62 -1.65
N MET A 338 -12.65 6.86 -1.41
CA MET A 338 -12.09 7.25 -0.13
C MET A 338 -13.15 7.44 0.95
N THR A 339 -14.22 8.19 0.65
CA THR A 339 -15.21 8.60 1.68
C THR A 339 -16.10 7.46 2.15
N THR A 340 -16.16 6.36 1.40
CA THR A 340 -16.93 5.17 1.73
C THR A 340 -16.08 3.99 2.23
N ALA A 341 -14.76 4.16 2.27
CA ALA A 341 -13.82 3.16 2.77
C ALA A 341 -14.09 2.81 4.24
N TYR A 342 -13.75 1.58 4.64
CA TYR A 342 -13.97 1.10 6.00
C TYR A 342 -12.64 0.78 6.71
N THR A 343 -12.63 0.89 8.03
CA THR A 343 -11.44 0.74 8.89
C THR A 343 -11.57 -0.37 9.94
N VAL A 344 -12.51 -1.28 9.72
CA VAL A 344 -12.78 -2.39 10.63
C VAL A 344 -12.56 -3.73 9.91
N ASP A 345 -12.19 -4.76 10.66
CA ASP A 345 -12.00 -6.11 10.15
C ASP A 345 -13.32 -6.91 10.18
N ASN A 346 -13.27 -8.18 9.76
CA ASN A 346 -14.41 -9.11 9.74
C ASN A 346 -14.85 -9.63 11.14
N ARG A 347 -14.29 -9.05 12.22
CA ARG A 347 -14.77 -9.20 13.61
C ARG A 347 -15.48 -7.94 14.09
N GLY A 348 -15.45 -6.84 13.29
CA GLY A 348 -15.97 -5.53 13.67
C GLY A 348 -14.98 -4.71 14.51
N GLU A 349 -13.73 -5.15 14.63
CA GLU A 349 -12.67 -4.46 15.35
C GLU A 349 -11.85 -3.58 14.41
N THR A 350 -11.18 -2.54 14.94
CA THR A 350 -10.30 -1.69 14.13
C THR A 350 -9.19 -2.53 13.47
N MET A 351 -8.94 -2.28 12.19
CA MET A 351 -7.88 -2.97 11.45
C MET A 351 -6.53 -2.81 12.14
N ILE A 352 -5.73 -3.88 12.11
CA ILE A 352 -4.38 -3.92 12.66
C ILE A 352 -3.34 -3.95 11.54
N ASP A 353 -2.10 -3.62 11.91
CA ASP A 353 -0.90 -3.79 11.10
C ASP A 353 -0.38 -5.22 11.24
N GLU A 354 -0.20 -5.92 10.12
CA GLU A 354 0.28 -7.30 10.08
C GLU A 354 1.69 -7.46 10.65
N SER A 355 2.54 -6.43 10.53
CA SER A 355 3.94 -6.49 10.98
C SER A 355 4.08 -6.48 12.50
N THR A 356 3.20 -5.75 13.20
CA THR A 356 3.29 -5.49 14.64
C THR A 356 2.12 -6.05 15.44
N GLY A 357 0.98 -6.33 14.81
CA GLY A 357 -0.29 -6.64 15.46
C GLY A 357 -0.97 -5.45 16.15
N ASN A 358 -0.42 -4.25 16.06
CA ASN A 358 -1.00 -3.04 16.64
C ASN A 358 -2.12 -2.47 15.77
N VAL A 359 -2.98 -1.64 16.36
CA VAL A 359 -4.02 -0.90 15.63
C VAL A 359 -3.39 -0.01 14.57
N SER A 360 -3.86 -0.12 13.34
CA SER A 360 -3.42 0.70 12.20
C SER A 360 -3.97 2.11 12.27
N SER A 361 -3.29 3.02 11.61
CA SER A 361 -3.59 4.45 11.54
C SER A 361 -3.90 4.91 10.11
N VAL A 362 -4.30 6.17 9.98
CA VAL A 362 -4.48 6.86 8.69
C VAL A 362 -3.22 6.80 7.82
N LEU A 363 -2.02 6.71 8.42
CA LEU A 363 -0.75 6.59 7.68
C LEU A 363 -0.55 5.22 7.03
N ASP A 364 -1.26 4.21 7.54
CA ASP A 364 -1.14 2.83 7.08
C ASP A 364 -2.18 2.50 5.99
N TYR A 365 -3.43 2.96 6.17
CA TYR A 365 -4.55 2.63 5.30
C TYR A 365 -5.21 3.83 4.59
N GLY A 366 -4.74 5.08 4.82
CA GLY A 366 -5.37 6.28 4.25
C GLY A 366 -6.79 6.50 4.78
N ALA A 367 -7.79 6.45 3.90
CA ALA A 367 -9.19 6.51 4.27
C ALA A 367 -9.75 5.14 4.76
N GLY A 368 -9.06 4.04 4.46
CA GLY A 368 -9.47 2.68 4.81
C GLY A 368 -9.39 1.71 3.64
N HIS A 369 -9.96 0.52 3.84
CA HIS A 369 -10.12 -0.48 2.79
C HIS A 369 -11.33 -0.14 1.91
N VAL A 370 -11.19 -0.24 0.60
CA VAL A 370 -12.25 0.09 -0.37
C VAL A 370 -13.53 -0.71 -0.14
N HIS A 371 -14.68 -0.04 -0.28
CA HIS A 371 -16.02 -0.66 -0.16
C HIS A 371 -16.78 -0.47 -1.48
N PRO A 372 -16.76 -1.46 -2.39
CA PRO A 372 -17.32 -1.33 -3.74
C PRO A 372 -18.77 -0.89 -3.79
N GLU A 373 -19.63 -1.53 -2.99
CA GLU A 373 -21.07 -1.25 -2.98
C GLU A 373 -21.39 0.17 -2.52
N LYS A 374 -20.72 0.64 -1.44
CA LYS A 374 -20.95 2.01 -0.95
C LYS A 374 -20.37 3.07 -1.87
N ALA A 375 -19.28 2.76 -2.58
CA ALA A 375 -18.70 3.69 -3.55
C ALA A 375 -19.61 3.94 -4.77
N MET A 376 -20.55 3.03 -5.08
CA MET A 376 -21.54 3.22 -6.15
C MET A 376 -22.58 4.28 -5.83
N ASP A 377 -22.89 4.49 -4.55
CA ASP A 377 -23.85 5.50 -4.06
C ASP A 377 -23.28 6.20 -2.81
N PRO A 378 -22.25 7.07 -2.97
CA PRO A 378 -21.55 7.68 -1.84
C PRO A 378 -22.32 8.85 -1.19
N GLY A 379 -23.38 9.33 -1.82
CA GLY A 379 -24.19 10.47 -1.40
C GLY A 379 -23.54 11.81 -1.70
N LEU A 380 -22.32 12.06 -1.22
CA LEU A 380 -21.54 13.29 -1.51
C LEU A 380 -20.16 12.95 -2.07
N VAL A 381 -19.67 13.79 -2.99
CA VAL A 381 -18.30 13.69 -3.52
C VAL A 381 -17.57 15.02 -3.41
N TYR A 382 -16.26 14.94 -3.17
CA TYR A 382 -15.32 16.05 -3.32
C TYR A 382 -14.82 16.06 -4.75
N ASP A 383 -15.06 17.12 -5.47
CA ASP A 383 -14.62 17.27 -6.85
C ASP A 383 -13.46 18.26 -6.94
N ILE A 384 -12.51 18.01 -7.84
CA ILE A 384 -11.31 18.82 -8.04
C ILE A 384 -11.09 18.96 -9.54
N SER A 385 -10.95 20.19 -10.00
CA SER A 385 -10.61 20.49 -11.39
C SER A 385 -9.09 20.59 -11.60
N SER A 386 -8.65 20.57 -12.86
CA SER A 386 -7.23 20.81 -13.20
C SER A 386 -6.75 22.21 -12.76
N TYR A 387 -7.63 23.20 -12.71
CA TYR A 387 -7.28 24.53 -12.19
C TYR A 387 -6.99 24.52 -10.69
N ASP A 388 -7.75 23.74 -9.91
CA ASP A 388 -7.49 23.59 -8.47
C ASP A 388 -6.12 22.95 -8.21
N TYR A 389 -5.69 22.01 -9.08
CA TYR A 389 -4.34 21.44 -9.00
C TYR A 389 -3.25 22.43 -9.40
N VAL A 390 -3.50 23.33 -10.36
CA VAL A 390 -2.57 24.43 -10.70
C VAL A 390 -2.40 25.35 -9.50
N ASP A 391 -3.50 25.77 -8.87
CA ASP A 391 -3.48 26.61 -7.66
C ASP A 391 -2.74 25.91 -6.51
N PHE A 392 -2.97 24.60 -6.34
CA PHE A 392 -2.23 23.78 -5.37
C PHE A 392 -0.72 23.82 -5.63
N LEU A 393 -0.27 23.56 -6.87
CA LEU A 393 1.15 23.60 -7.24
C LEU A 393 1.77 24.99 -7.00
N CYS A 394 1.04 26.05 -7.30
CA CYS A 394 1.47 27.43 -7.02
C CYS A 394 1.65 27.68 -5.49
N ASN A 395 0.86 27.01 -4.66
CA ASN A 395 0.96 27.12 -3.19
C ASN A 395 2.12 26.30 -2.58
N LEU A 396 2.78 25.42 -3.37
CA LEU A 396 3.98 24.67 -2.98
C LEU A 396 5.29 25.45 -3.13
N ASN A 397 5.22 26.75 -3.39
CA ASN A 397 6.39 27.58 -3.73
C ASN A 397 7.12 27.14 -5.03
N TYR A 398 6.46 26.43 -5.91
CA TYR A 398 7.00 26.09 -7.22
C TYR A 398 7.08 27.36 -8.07
N THR A 399 8.14 27.46 -8.89
CA THR A 399 8.24 28.52 -9.90
C THR A 399 7.19 28.29 -11.00
N THR A 400 6.81 29.35 -11.71
CA THR A 400 5.93 29.24 -12.89
C THR A 400 6.43 28.19 -13.88
N LYS A 401 7.77 28.08 -14.07
CA LYS A 401 8.37 27.06 -14.94
C LYS A 401 8.15 25.65 -14.41
N ASN A 402 8.29 25.41 -13.08
CA ASN A 402 8.03 24.10 -12.48
C ASN A 402 6.57 23.70 -12.66
N VAL A 403 5.63 24.63 -12.42
CA VAL A 403 4.21 24.40 -12.64
C VAL A 403 3.92 24.09 -14.12
N GLN A 404 4.54 24.82 -15.04
CA GLN A 404 4.41 24.59 -16.48
C GLN A 404 4.93 23.21 -16.90
N VAL A 405 6.00 22.71 -16.29
CA VAL A 405 6.53 21.36 -16.56
C VAL A 405 5.49 20.31 -16.22
N VAL A 406 4.81 20.41 -15.06
CA VAL A 406 3.77 19.46 -14.63
C VAL A 406 2.52 19.57 -15.51
N THR A 407 2.04 20.82 -15.73
CA THR A 407 0.71 21.06 -16.30
C THR A 407 0.72 21.23 -17.80
N ARG A 408 1.91 21.49 -18.40
CA ARG A 408 2.08 21.87 -19.80
C ARG A 408 1.22 23.08 -20.22
N LYS A 409 0.75 23.86 -19.25
CA LYS A 409 -0.07 25.05 -19.42
C LYS A 409 0.66 26.28 -18.90
N ASN A 410 0.40 27.45 -19.48
CA ASN A 410 0.83 28.70 -18.90
C ASN A 410 0.04 28.95 -17.60
N ALA A 411 0.71 28.91 -16.47
CA ALA A 411 0.11 29.13 -15.16
C ALA A 411 0.50 30.51 -14.64
N ASP A 412 -0.50 31.29 -14.21
CA ASP A 412 -0.28 32.51 -13.44
C ASP A 412 -0.50 32.24 -11.96
N CYS A 413 0.60 32.14 -11.21
CA CYS A 413 0.56 31.94 -9.76
C CYS A 413 0.30 33.23 -8.95
N SER A 414 0.09 34.37 -9.58
CA SER A 414 -0.11 35.66 -8.88
C SER A 414 -1.41 35.68 -8.06
N GLY A 415 -2.45 34.97 -8.52
CA GLY A 415 -3.73 34.80 -7.85
C GLY A 415 -3.74 33.72 -6.76
N ALA A 416 -3.04 32.62 -6.96
CA ALA A 416 -3.06 31.45 -6.08
C ALA A 416 -2.52 31.73 -4.66
N LYS A 417 -1.51 32.57 -4.53
CA LYS A 417 -0.95 33.01 -3.22
C LYS A 417 -1.95 33.72 -2.33
N LYS A 418 -3.11 34.17 -2.88
CA LYS A 418 -4.21 34.76 -2.12
C LYS A 418 -5.21 33.71 -1.61
N ALA A 419 -5.19 32.49 -2.15
CA ALA A 419 -6.19 31.46 -1.86
C ALA A 419 -5.87 30.60 -0.62
N GLY A 420 -4.70 30.72 0.00
CA GLY A 420 -4.36 30.00 1.23
C GLY A 420 -3.13 29.09 1.12
N HIS A 421 -3.20 27.91 1.71
CA HIS A 421 -2.12 26.93 1.78
C HIS A 421 -2.48 25.66 0.98
N ALA A 422 -1.48 24.80 0.69
CA ALA A 422 -1.65 23.56 -0.10
C ALA A 422 -2.75 22.62 0.45
N GLY A 423 -2.94 22.59 1.77
CA GLY A 423 -4.01 21.83 2.44
C GLY A 423 -5.44 22.27 2.11
N ASN A 424 -5.64 23.44 1.44
CA ASN A 424 -6.95 23.88 0.98
C ASN A 424 -7.39 23.23 -0.34
N LEU A 425 -6.55 22.45 -1.00
CA LEU A 425 -7.03 21.59 -2.09
C LEU A 425 -8.25 20.81 -1.63
N ASN A 426 -9.29 20.74 -2.45
CA ASN A 426 -10.58 20.10 -2.10
C ASN A 426 -10.47 18.56 -2.01
N TYR A 427 -9.44 18.09 -1.31
CA TYR A 427 -9.14 16.67 -1.13
C TYR A 427 -10.05 16.03 -0.08
N PRO A 428 -10.44 14.73 -0.26
CA PRO A 428 -11.34 14.04 0.68
C PRO A 428 -10.74 13.81 2.08
N SER A 429 -9.43 13.95 2.24
CA SER A 429 -8.75 13.92 3.54
C SER A 429 -8.24 15.30 3.94
N LEU A 430 -7.94 15.46 5.23
CA LEU A 430 -7.38 16.68 5.80
C LEU A 430 -6.10 16.35 6.56
N SER A 431 -5.04 17.15 6.37
CA SER A 431 -3.81 17.02 7.14
C SER A 431 -3.34 18.40 7.62
N ALA A 432 -3.22 18.55 8.93
CA ALA A 432 -2.71 19.74 9.58
C ALA A 432 -1.33 19.49 10.15
N VAL A 433 -0.33 20.23 9.67
CA VAL A 433 1.06 20.14 10.16
C VAL A 433 1.37 21.41 10.96
N PHE A 434 1.75 21.22 12.22
CA PHE A 434 2.11 22.32 13.12
C PHE A 434 3.57 22.19 13.57
N GLN A 435 4.30 23.28 13.42
CA GLN A 435 5.61 23.47 14.03
C GLN A 435 5.43 24.12 15.42
N GLN A 436 5.97 23.52 16.46
CA GLN A 436 5.90 24.08 17.82
C GLN A 436 7.05 25.07 18.05
N TYR A 437 6.83 26.34 17.69
CA TYR A 437 7.74 27.46 17.97
C TYR A 437 7.21 28.31 19.12
N GLY A 438 7.78 28.15 20.31
CA GLY A 438 7.43 28.96 21.46
C GLY A 438 5.92 28.90 21.82
N LYS A 439 5.34 30.05 22.23
CA LYS A 439 3.92 30.11 22.66
C LYS A 439 2.94 30.43 21.52
N HIS A 440 3.26 30.07 20.27
CA HIS A 440 2.36 30.36 19.17
C HIS A 440 1.11 29.46 19.17
N LYS A 441 -0.02 30.07 18.88
CA LYS A 441 -1.29 29.35 18.79
C LYS A 441 -1.29 28.45 17.55
N MET A 442 -1.25 27.13 17.75
CA MET A 442 -1.35 26.14 16.68
C MET A 442 -2.79 26.01 16.21
N SER A 443 -3.13 26.72 15.16
CA SER A 443 -4.48 26.72 14.57
C SER A 443 -4.41 26.86 13.07
N THR A 444 -5.16 26.01 12.37
CA THR A 444 -5.36 26.10 10.91
C THR A 444 -6.81 25.90 10.56
N HIS A 445 -7.16 26.19 9.31
CA HIS A 445 -8.49 25.94 8.80
C HIS A 445 -8.43 25.38 7.38
N PHE A 446 -9.47 24.64 7.01
CA PHE A 446 -9.67 24.07 5.70
C PHE A 446 -11.06 24.43 5.19
N ILE A 447 -11.14 24.88 3.94
CA ILE A 447 -12.41 25.02 3.23
C ILE A 447 -12.58 23.76 2.38
N ARG A 448 -13.77 23.16 2.45
CA ARG A 448 -14.13 22.00 1.64
C ARG A 448 -15.47 22.20 0.99
N THR A 449 -15.60 21.74 -0.24
CA THR A 449 -16.84 21.79 -1.01
C THR A 449 -17.23 20.39 -1.42
N VAL A 450 -18.47 20.00 -1.12
CA VAL A 450 -19.01 18.70 -1.53
C VAL A 450 -20.15 18.89 -2.52
N THR A 451 -20.25 17.98 -3.45
CA THR A 451 -21.32 17.92 -4.46
C THR A 451 -22.27 16.79 -4.10
N ASN A 452 -23.57 17.08 -4.06
CA ASN A 452 -24.58 16.05 -3.86
C ASN A 452 -24.74 15.20 -5.12
N VAL A 453 -24.47 13.90 -5.01
CA VAL A 453 -24.67 12.90 -6.07
C VAL A 453 -25.71 11.84 -5.68
N GLY A 454 -26.23 11.92 -4.46
CA GLY A 454 -27.29 11.08 -3.93
C GLY A 454 -28.68 11.68 -4.11
N ASP A 455 -29.56 11.53 -3.13
CA ASP A 455 -30.95 11.96 -3.19
C ASP A 455 -31.06 13.49 -3.37
N PRO A 456 -31.97 13.99 -4.25
CA PRO A 456 -32.08 15.43 -4.55
C PRO A 456 -32.36 16.28 -3.31
N LYS A 457 -33.18 15.79 -2.39
CA LYS A 457 -33.53 16.47 -1.16
C LYS A 457 -32.93 15.72 0.03
N SER A 458 -31.72 16.08 0.41
CA SER A 458 -30.98 15.42 1.49
C SER A 458 -30.42 16.43 2.48
N VAL A 459 -30.35 16.03 3.74
CA VAL A 459 -29.79 16.86 4.82
C VAL A 459 -28.73 16.03 5.54
N TYR A 460 -27.48 16.45 5.42
CA TYR A 460 -26.35 15.82 6.10
C TYR A 460 -26.03 16.55 7.40
N GLN A 461 -25.86 15.79 8.47
CA GLN A 461 -25.39 16.26 9.78
C GLN A 461 -23.93 15.81 9.96
N VAL A 462 -23.08 16.71 10.45
CA VAL A 462 -21.69 16.37 10.75
C VAL A 462 -21.54 15.70 12.12
N THR A 463 -20.71 14.66 12.18
CA THR A 463 -20.14 14.09 13.40
C THR A 463 -18.63 14.21 13.34
N ILE A 464 -18.01 14.75 14.40
CA ILE A 464 -16.57 14.96 14.47
C ILE A 464 -15.98 13.96 15.46
N ARG A 465 -14.95 13.22 15.03
CA ARG A 465 -14.10 12.41 15.89
C ARG A 465 -12.72 13.07 15.95
N PRO A 466 -12.50 14.00 16.89
CA PRO A 466 -11.27 14.79 16.91
C PRO A 466 -10.06 13.92 17.27
N PRO A 467 -8.87 14.20 16.69
CA PRO A 467 -7.65 13.61 17.18
C PRO A 467 -7.42 13.93 18.66
N SER A 468 -6.84 12.99 19.41
CA SER A 468 -6.64 13.13 20.85
C SER A 468 -5.86 14.41 21.19
N GLY A 469 -6.41 15.25 22.10
CA GLY A 469 -5.82 16.51 22.49
C GLY A 469 -6.05 17.69 21.53
N MET A 470 -6.85 17.50 20.48
CA MET A 470 -7.18 18.53 19.48
C MET A 470 -8.61 19.02 19.64
N MET A 471 -8.85 20.29 19.28
CA MET A 471 -10.17 20.84 19.11
C MET A 471 -10.46 21.00 17.62
N VAL A 472 -11.55 20.40 17.16
CA VAL A 472 -12.00 20.47 15.76
C VAL A 472 -13.43 20.99 15.73
N THR A 473 -13.68 21.97 14.87
CA THR A 473 -15.02 22.51 14.63
C THR A 473 -15.33 22.55 13.14
N VAL A 474 -16.60 22.35 12.80
CA VAL A 474 -17.08 22.41 11.41
C VAL A 474 -18.25 23.38 11.32
N GLN A 475 -18.24 24.25 10.33
CA GLN A 475 -19.30 25.24 10.10
C GLN A 475 -19.66 25.32 8.60
N PRO A 476 -20.98 25.20 8.24
CA PRO A 476 -22.10 24.84 9.09
C PRO A 476 -22.07 23.38 9.56
N GLU A 477 -22.79 23.03 10.61
CA GLU A 477 -22.91 21.64 11.09
C GLU A 477 -23.96 20.83 10.32
N LYS A 478 -24.73 21.47 9.45
CA LYS A 478 -25.73 20.86 8.57
C LYS A 478 -25.57 21.34 7.13
N LEU A 479 -25.65 20.42 6.18
CA LEU A 479 -25.68 20.70 4.74
C LEU A 479 -27.04 20.25 4.19
N ALA A 480 -27.86 21.20 3.72
CA ALA A 480 -29.18 20.91 3.15
C ALA A 480 -29.16 21.09 1.65
N PHE A 481 -29.26 20.00 0.92
CA PHE A 481 -29.29 19.97 -0.54
C PHE A 481 -30.73 19.95 -1.05
N ARG A 482 -30.96 20.59 -2.19
CA ARG A 482 -32.24 20.67 -2.87
C ARG A 482 -32.29 19.96 -4.21
N ARG A 483 -31.13 19.63 -4.78
CA ARG A 483 -31.00 18.96 -6.07
C ARG A 483 -29.68 18.21 -6.19
N VAL A 484 -29.63 17.21 -7.05
CA VAL A 484 -28.39 16.55 -7.49
C VAL A 484 -27.49 17.57 -8.20
N GLY A 485 -26.19 17.44 -8.05
CA GLY A 485 -25.18 18.37 -8.58
C GLY A 485 -25.05 19.68 -7.80
N GLN A 486 -25.84 19.90 -6.73
CA GLN A 486 -25.67 21.09 -5.89
C GLN A 486 -24.37 20.97 -5.09
N LYS A 487 -23.60 22.07 -5.07
CA LYS A 487 -22.37 22.20 -4.29
C LYS A 487 -22.62 23.04 -3.03
N LEU A 488 -22.14 22.56 -1.90
CA LEU A 488 -22.15 23.30 -0.63
C LEU A 488 -20.77 23.22 0.02
N SER A 489 -20.35 24.33 0.63
CA SER A 489 -19.06 24.44 1.28
C SER A 489 -19.19 24.47 2.79
N PHE A 490 -18.15 24.00 3.47
CA PHE A 490 -18.02 24.07 4.92
C PHE A 490 -16.57 24.39 5.31
N LEU A 491 -16.42 24.98 6.50
CA LEU A 491 -15.15 25.35 7.10
C LEU A 491 -14.83 24.39 8.23
N VAL A 492 -13.64 23.81 8.20
CA VAL A 492 -13.07 23.00 9.28
C VAL A 492 -11.98 23.80 9.97
N ARG A 493 -12.05 23.98 11.28
CA ARG A 493 -10.98 24.57 12.08
C ARG A 493 -10.35 23.50 12.96
N VAL A 494 -9.04 23.45 12.96
CA VAL A 494 -8.24 22.54 13.80
C VAL A 494 -7.35 23.36 14.70
N GLN A 495 -7.44 23.13 16.00
CA GLN A 495 -6.59 23.77 17.01
C GLN A 495 -5.90 22.69 17.82
N ALA A 496 -4.58 22.76 17.88
CA ALA A 496 -3.78 21.87 18.71
C ALA A 496 -3.35 22.57 19.99
N ARG A 497 -3.23 21.80 21.07
CA ARG A 497 -2.55 22.23 22.30
C ARG A 497 -1.09 21.84 22.22
N GLU A 498 -0.24 22.65 22.82
CA GLU A 498 1.15 22.32 22.99
C GLU A 498 1.32 21.01 23.78
N ILE A 499 2.16 20.13 23.30
CA ILE A 499 2.55 18.91 23.99
C ILE A 499 4.06 18.90 24.16
N LYS A 500 4.55 18.29 25.22
CA LYS A 500 6.00 18.12 25.42
C LYS A 500 6.53 17.09 24.42
N LEU A 501 7.37 17.55 23.51
CA LEU A 501 8.12 16.72 22.56
C LEU A 501 9.60 17.03 22.75
N SER A 502 10.45 16.03 22.51
CA SER A 502 11.90 16.24 22.45
C SER A 502 12.25 17.02 21.19
N PRO A 503 13.30 17.88 21.20
CA PRO A 503 13.78 18.55 20.00
C PRO A 503 14.00 17.56 18.86
N GLY A 504 13.62 17.94 17.62
CA GLY A 504 13.68 17.09 16.45
C GLY A 504 12.65 15.96 16.35
N SER A 505 11.77 15.81 17.36
CA SER A 505 10.73 14.75 17.34
C SER A 505 9.39 15.25 16.79
N SER A 506 8.57 14.30 16.37
CA SER A 506 7.21 14.55 15.91
C SER A 506 6.22 13.53 16.47
N THR A 507 4.96 13.90 16.55
CA THR A 507 3.86 12.98 16.85
C THR A 507 2.70 13.23 15.92
N MET A 508 1.98 12.16 15.58
CA MET A 508 0.85 12.19 14.67
C MET A 508 -0.39 11.63 15.35
N LYS A 509 -1.52 12.28 15.12
CA LYS A 509 -2.80 11.90 15.72
C LYS A 509 -3.86 11.87 14.64
N GLY A 510 -4.60 10.76 14.56
CA GLY A 510 -5.69 10.57 13.62
C GLY A 510 -7.06 10.89 14.21
N GLY A 511 -7.94 11.35 13.36
CA GLY A 511 -9.35 11.61 13.64
C GLY A 511 -10.17 11.54 12.35
N SER A 512 -11.44 11.94 12.38
CA SER A 512 -12.28 12.00 11.17
C SER A 512 -13.42 13.00 11.30
N ILE A 513 -13.90 13.45 10.13
CA ILE A 513 -15.13 14.22 9.95
C ILE A 513 -16.08 13.34 9.15
N VAL A 514 -17.29 13.16 9.65
CA VAL A 514 -18.29 12.26 9.06
C VAL A 514 -19.56 13.02 8.79
N TRP A 515 -19.96 13.11 7.53
CA TRP A 515 -21.27 13.62 7.13
C TRP A 515 -22.23 12.45 6.92
N SER A 516 -23.44 12.51 7.49
CA SER A 516 -24.47 11.48 7.28
C SER A 516 -25.85 12.08 7.15
N ASP A 517 -26.64 11.50 6.24
CA ASP A 517 -28.07 11.76 6.07
C ASP A 517 -28.94 10.60 6.60
N GLY A 518 -28.33 9.62 7.27
CA GLY A 518 -28.99 8.41 7.76
C GLY A 518 -28.93 7.23 6.78
N LYS A 519 -28.78 7.48 5.47
CA LYS A 519 -28.57 6.48 4.41
C LYS A 519 -27.11 6.38 4.00
N HIS A 520 -26.49 7.54 3.76
CA HIS A 520 -25.10 7.67 3.34
C HIS A 520 -24.20 8.08 4.49
N THR A 521 -22.95 7.67 4.40
CA THR A 521 -21.90 8.06 5.34
C THR A 521 -20.66 8.45 4.55
N VAL A 522 -20.28 9.73 4.65
CA VAL A 522 -19.17 10.35 3.91
C VAL A 522 -18.07 10.68 4.90
N THR A 523 -17.05 9.82 5.00
CA THR A 523 -15.99 9.94 6.00
C THR A 523 -14.74 10.56 5.39
N SER A 524 -14.27 11.64 6.01
CA SER A 524 -12.99 12.28 5.68
C SER A 524 -12.01 12.09 6.82
N PRO A 525 -10.89 11.37 6.61
CA PRO A 525 -9.85 11.23 7.62
C PRO A 525 -9.18 12.59 7.89
N LEU A 526 -8.84 12.83 9.16
CA LEU A 526 -8.12 14.00 9.63
C LEU A 526 -6.83 13.57 10.32
N LEU A 527 -5.70 14.00 9.79
CA LEU A 527 -4.38 13.80 10.39
C LEU A 527 -3.88 15.13 10.98
N VAL A 528 -3.34 15.07 12.20
CA VAL A 528 -2.65 16.21 12.80
C VAL A 528 -1.24 15.79 13.17
N THR A 529 -0.26 16.49 12.63
CA THR A 529 1.17 16.30 12.91
C THR A 529 1.68 17.47 13.74
N LEU A 530 2.28 17.18 14.88
CA LEU A 530 2.98 18.13 15.72
C LEU A 530 4.46 17.85 15.64
N GLN A 531 5.25 18.86 15.29
CA GLN A 531 6.70 18.75 15.13
C GLN A 531 7.38 19.73 16.09
N GLN A 532 8.37 19.23 16.84
CA GLN A 532 9.25 20.05 17.66
C GLN A 532 10.54 20.26 16.87
N PRO A 533 10.87 21.48 16.44
CA PRO A 533 12.15 21.79 15.82
C PRO A 533 13.35 21.44 16.71
N LEU A 534 14.52 21.32 16.09
CA LEU A 534 15.81 21.11 16.79
C LEU A 534 16.17 22.27 17.69
#